data_034378ae0b72c7f2e8ce58b56dd2e101
#
_entry.id   034378ae0b72c7f2e8ce58b56dd2e101
#
_cell.length_a   1.000
_cell.length_b   1.000
_cell.length_c   1.000
_cell.angle_alpha   90.00
_cell.angle_beta   90.00
_cell.angle_gamma   90.00
#
_symmetry.space_group_name_H-M   'P 1'
#
loop_
_entity.id
_entity.type
_entity.pdbx_description
1 polymer ?
#
loop_
_entity_poly.entity_id
_entity_poly.type
_entity_poly.pdbx_seq_one_letter_code
_entity_poly.pdbx_strand_id
1 'polypeptide(L)'
;MVFNSLILRARGLKKSYGSESVLANFNIDIWKGSIFGILGTSGSGKTTVLRMLAGFETPDSGSIEMYDKVIYNQEINIPPENRNIGMVFQDYALFPHLNVEKNIAFGLSKEEQNSGRLQEVIGMCNLTQYKNKFPQKLSGGQQQRVALARALAPKPEMILLDEPFTSLDAQMARVLRDEVVSLLRETKTTAIIVTHDQEEALSVCDIVSVLENGNVIQSATPQEIYLNPISQSVANSVGDPNILKGFSVDGRVETSLGSFNSAYEGALDVSIRPECIEINLDSMGPYTVKECIFYGHDQVISFQNNKGEIFRARSLPSVIYETGDKICIEVSEVTTFPSNY
;
A
#
# COMPACT_ATOMS: atom_id res chain seq x y z
N MET A 1 -16.98 5.09 4.79
CA MET A 1 -17.42 4.09 5.79
C MET A 1 -17.26 4.66 7.18
N VAL A 2 -18.21 4.44 8.11
CA VAL A 2 -18.06 4.85 9.51
C VAL A 2 -17.53 3.64 10.27
N PHE A 3 -16.27 3.66 10.66
CA PHE A 3 -15.69 2.61 11.51
C PHE A 3 -16.10 2.89 12.95
N ASN A 4 -16.73 1.94 13.63
CA ASN A 4 -17.38 2.15 14.91
C ASN A 4 -16.53 1.79 16.14
N SER A 5 -15.43 1.05 15.98
CA SER A 5 -14.60 0.64 17.11
C SER A 5 -13.14 0.49 16.70
N LEU A 6 -12.25 0.97 17.54
CA LEU A 6 -10.82 0.80 17.44
C LEU A 6 -10.47 -0.62 17.91
N ILE A 7 -9.67 -1.34 17.10
CA ILE A 7 -9.22 -2.69 17.46
C ILE A 7 -7.78 -2.69 17.96
N LEU A 8 -6.90 -1.90 17.35
CA LEU A 8 -5.50 -1.82 17.72
C LEU A 8 -5.03 -0.36 17.70
N ARG A 9 -4.25 0.00 18.69
CA ARG A 9 -3.54 1.28 18.81
C ARG A 9 -2.08 1.02 19.09
N ALA A 10 -1.19 1.62 18.30
CA ALA A 10 0.24 1.65 18.60
C ALA A 10 0.69 3.11 18.76
N ARG A 11 1.53 3.37 19.77
CA ARG A 11 2.01 4.70 20.10
C ARG A 11 3.49 4.71 20.39
N GLY A 12 4.21 5.62 19.73
CA GLY A 12 5.62 5.89 19.97
C GLY A 12 6.52 4.70 19.77
N LEU A 13 6.16 3.75 18.87
CA LEU A 13 7.00 2.59 18.66
C LEU A 13 8.32 3.00 18.02
N LYS A 14 9.41 2.54 18.65
CA LYS A 14 10.78 2.71 18.16
C LYS A 14 11.43 1.35 17.99
N LYS A 15 12.29 1.25 16.98
CA LYS A 15 13.11 0.06 16.77
C LYS A 15 14.40 0.41 16.05
N SER A 16 15.49 -0.09 16.60
CA SER A 16 16.83 0.02 16.01
C SER A 16 17.50 -1.34 15.93
N TYR A 17 18.35 -1.54 14.94
CA TYR A 17 19.23 -2.69 14.81
C TYR A 17 20.68 -2.20 14.81
N GLY A 18 21.38 -2.41 15.91
CA GLY A 18 22.69 -1.80 16.13
C GLY A 18 22.60 -0.27 16.15
N SER A 19 23.31 0.41 15.24
CA SER A 19 23.26 1.87 15.10
C SER A 19 22.18 2.39 14.15
N GLU A 20 21.50 1.51 13.43
CA GLU A 20 20.49 1.90 12.44
C GLU A 20 19.10 1.99 13.08
N SER A 21 18.51 3.18 13.06
CA SER A 21 17.12 3.40 13.48
C SER A 21 16.17 3.09 12.35
N VAL A 22 15.37 2.03 12.50
CA VAL A 22 14.38 1.59 11.51
C VAL A 22 13.01 2.25 11.74
N LEU A 23 12.63 2.43 13.00
CA LEU A 23 11.41 3.14 13.40
C LEU A 23 11.74 4.17 14.46
N ALA A 24 11.39 5.42 14.20
CA ALA A 24 11.73 6.54 15.07
C ALA A 24 10.59 6.94 16.02
N ASN A 25 9.35 6.96 15.53
CA ASN A 25 8.15 7.31 16.29
C ASN A 25 6.89 6.84 15.54
N PHE A 26 6.72 5.52 15.42
CA PHE A 26 5.59 4.98 14.69
C PHE A 26 4.30 5.01 15.53
N ASN A 27 3.25 5.60 14.94
CA ASN A 27 1.93 5.72 15.55
C ASN A 27 0.86 5.28 14.54
N ILE A 28 -0.13 4.47 15.00
CA ILE A 28 -1.20 3.98 14.14
C ILE A 28 -2.46 3.66 14.95
N ASP A 29 -3.62 3.88 14.34
CA ASP A 29 -4.94 3.46 14.81
C ASP A 29 -5.60 2.56 13.76
N ILE A 30 -5.97 1.34 14.14
CA ILE A 30 -6.61 0.37 13.27
C ILE A 30 -8.05 0.14 13.74
N TRP A 31 -8.97 0.26 12.80
CA TRP A 31 -10.41 0.14 13.05
C TRP A 31 -10.90 -1.27 12.73
N LYS A 32 -11.84 -1.77 13.52
CA LYS A 32 -12.40 -3.12 13.33
C LYS A 32 -13.07 -3.26 11.96
N GLY A 33 -12.74 -4.34 11.25
CA GLY A 33 -13.27 -4.66 9.93
C GLY A 33 -12.68 -3.85 8.78
N SER A 34 -11.70 -2.95 9.06
CA SER A 34 -10.98 -2.24 8.00
C SER A 34 -9.87 -3.09 7.40
N ILE A 35 -9.59 -2.84 6.12
CA ILE A 35 -8.34 -3.23 5.46
C ILE A 35 -7.43 -2.01 5.46
N PHE A 36 -6.34 -2.08 6.20
CA PHE A 36 -5.41 -0.99 6.41
C PHE A 36 -4.11 -1.23 5.63
N GLY A 37 -3.67 -0.26 4.84
CA GLY A 37 -2.44 -0.33 4.06
C GLY A 37 -1.29 0.43 4.72
N ILE A 38 -0.10 -0.16 4.75
CA ILE A 38 1.14 0.54 5.04
C ILE A 38 1.98 0.52 3.77
N LEU A 39 2.07 1.68 3.12
CA LEU A 39 2.81 1.89 1.88
C LEU A 39 4.15 2.53 2.20
N GLY A 40 5.22 2.09 1.54
CA GLY A 40 6.54 2.71 1.67
C GLY A 40 7.59 1.97 0.86
N THR A 41 8.74 2.60 0.66
CA THR A 41 9.87 2.02 -0.05
C THR A 41 10.46 0.81 0.68
N SER A 42 11.27 0.00 -0.02
CA SER A 42 12.03 -1.07 0.64
C SER A 42 12.94 -0.48 1.73
N GLY A 43 12.99 -1.13 2.89
CA GLY A 43 13.77 -0.65 4.03
C GLY A 43 13.07 0.42 4.90
N SER A 44 11.87 0.88 4.58
CA SER A 44 11.16 1.90 5.40
C SER A 44 10.67 1.39 6.77
N GLY A 45 10.79 0.08 7.06
CA GLY A 45 10.40 -0.51 8.35
C GLY A 45 9.06 -1.24 8.35
N LYS A 46 8.38 -1.41 7.21
CA LYS A 46 7.04 -2.05 7.11
C LYS A 46 6.97 -3.44 7.74
N THR A 47 7.86 -4.35 7.34
CA THR A 47 7.93 -5.71 7.91
C THR A 47 8.24 -5.68 9.41
N THR A 48 9.10 -4.75 9.86
CA THR A 48 9.40 -4.55 11.29
C THR A 48 8.15 -4.15 12.06
N VAL A 49 7.34 -3.23 11.53
CA VAL A 49 6.03 -2.88 12.12
C VAL A 49 5.16 -4.12 12.26
N LEU A 50 4.96 -4.89 11.18
CA LEU A 50 4.12 -6.11 11.27
C LEU A 50 4.64 -7.10 12.31
N ARG A 51 5.96 -7.35 12.33
CA ARG A 51 6.57 -8.27 13.31
C ARG A 51 6.39 -7.79 14.74
N MET A 52 6.47 -6.47 14.99
CA MET A 52 6.22 -5.92 16.32
C MET A 52 4.74 -6.04 16.72
N LEU A 53 3.80 -5.77 15.81
CA LEU A 53 2.37 -5.94 16.08
C LEU A 53 2.01 -7.40 16.35
N ALA A 54 2.60 -8.34 15.60
CA ALA A 54 2.43 -9.78 15.80
C ALA A 54 3.13 -10.33 17.05
N GLY A 55 4.13 -9.61 17.59
CA GLY A 55 4.92 -10.04 18.74
C GLY A 55 6.15 -10.88 18.40
N PHE A 56 6.52 -10.99 17.12
CA PHE A 56 7.77 -11.65 16.68
C PHE A 56 9.00 -10.75 16.86
N GLU A 57 8.79 -9.45 17.03
CA GLU A 57 9.84 -8.48 17.29
C GLU A 57 9.43 -7.61 18.46
N THR A 58 10.37 -7.31 19.35
CA THR A 58 10.12 -6.46 20.52
C THR A 58 10.52 -5.03 20.17
N PRO A 59 9.60 -4.04 20.29
CA PRO A 59 9.96 -2.64 20.18
C PRO A 59 10.97 -2.21 21.24
N ASP A 60 11.82 -1.23 20.94
CA ASP A 60 12.75 -0.64 21.93
C ASP A 60 11.99 0.28 22.89
N SER A 61 10.90 0.89 22.44
CA SER A 61 10.00 1.70 23.28
C SER A 61 8.64 1.86 22.63
N GLY A 62 7.69 2.44 23.37
CA GLY A 62 6.31 2.68 22.94
C GLY A 62 5.33 1.70 23.57
N SER A 63 4.10 1.68 23.05
CA SER A 63 3.06 0.76 23.51
C SER A 63 2.19 0.27 22.36
N ILE A 64 1.63 -0.94 22.53
CA ILE A 64 0.62 -1.52 21.66
C ILE A 64 -0.55 -1.96 22.52
N GLU A 65 -1.73 -1.48 22.16
CA GLU A 65 -3.00 -1.84 22.79
C GLU A 65 -3.92 -2.52 21.79
N MET A 66 -4.65 -3.54 22.25
CA MET A 66 -5.69 -4.22 21.48
C MET A 66 -6.97 -4.27 22.32
N TYR A 67 -8.08 -3.72 21.80
CA TYR A 67 -9.33 -3.56 22.56
C TYR A 67 -9.11 -2.91 23.94
N ASP A 68 -8.35 -1.80 23.98
CA ASP A 68 -7.98 -1.06 25.19
C ASP A 68 -7.19 -1.88 26.25
N LYS A 69 -6.67 -3.06 25.86
CA LYS A 69 -5.76 -3.87 26.66
C LYS A 69 -4.35 -3.73 26.15
N VAL A 70 -3.42 -3.40 27.03
CA VAL A 70 -2.00 -3.36 26.67
C VAL A 70 -1.51 -4.77 26.35
N ILE A 71 -1.01 -4.96 25.11
CA ILE A 71 -0.35 -6.19 24.67
C ILE A 71 1.17 -6.04 24.60
N TYR A 72 1.66 -4.81 24.54
CA TYR A 72 3.06 -4.48 24.66
C TYR A 72 3.25 -3.10 25.32
N ASN A 73 4.13 -3.03 26.29
CA ASN A 73 4.82 -1.85 26.81
C ASN A 73 6.13 -2.30 27.45
N GLN A 74 6.83 -1.42 28.23
CA GLN A 74 8.08 -1.80 28.89
C GLN A 74 7.93 -2.87 29.99
N GLU A 75 6.73 -3.05 30.53
CA GLU A 75 6.43 -4.01 31.61
C GLU A 75 5.73 -5.28 31.09
N ILE A 76 4.96 -5.15 30.01
CA ILE A 76 4.12 -6.19 29.43
C ILE A 76 4.59 -6.51 28.02
N ASN A 77 4.82 -7.78 27.73
CA ASN A 77 5.06 -8.25 26.36
C ASN A 77 4.32 -9.59 26.15
N ILE A 78 3.12 -9.52 25.59
CA ILE A 78 2.32 -10.70 25.28
C ILE A 78 2.96 -11.43 24.10
N PRO A 79 3.27 -12.74 24.22
CA PRO A 79 3.87 -13.52 23.13
C PRO A 79 2.91 -13.70 21.96
N PRO A 80 3.42 -13.97 20.72
CA PRO A 80 2.62 -14.02 19.49
C PRO A 80 1.39 -14.93 19.57
N GLU A 81 1.52 -16.11 20.13
CA GLU A 81 0.47 -17.12 20.25
C GLU A 81 -0.73 -16.67 21.11
N ASN A 82 -0.55 -15.65 21.94
CA ASN A 82 -1.57 -15.11 22.83
C ASN A 82 -2.14 -13.75 22.35
N ARG A 83 -1.67 -13.21 21.21
CA ARG A 83 -2.18 -11.95 20.67
C ARG A 83 -3.43 -12.09 19.82
N ASN A 84 -3.80 -13.32 19.44
CA ASN A 84 -4.92 -13.60 18.54
C ASN A 84 -4.84 -12.86 17.21
N ILE A 85 -3.63 -12.74 16.66
CA ILE A 85 -3.29 -12.10 15.40
C ILE A 85 -2.74 -13.15 14.44
N GLY A 86 -3.37 -13.30 13.27
CA GLY A 86 -2.85 -14.14 12.19
C GLY A 86 -1.77 -13.40 11.39
N MET A 87 -0.78 -14.11 10.85
CA MET A 87 0.23 -13.51 9.98
C MET A 87 0.47 -14.38 8.75
N VAL A 88 0.53 -13.72 7.60
CA VAL A 88 0.97 -14.27 6.32
C VAL A 88 2.29 -13.61 5.97
N PHE A 89 3.35 -14.40 5.90
CA PHE A 89 4.71 -13.96 5.57
C PHE A 89 4.90 -13.86 4.06
N GLN A 90 5.84 -13.06 3.61
CA GLN A 90 6.18 -12.84 2.22
C GLN A 90 6.54 -14.14 1.46
N ASP A 91 7.21 -15.08 2.13
CA ASP A 91 7.58 -16.41 1.62
C ASP A 91 6.53 -17.50 1.93
N TYR A 92 5.33 -17.06 2.40
CA TYR A 92 4.21 -17.89 2.84
C TYR A 92 4.49 -18.77 4.05
N ALA A 93 5.73 -19.07 4.37
CA ALA A 93 6.21 -19.89 5.50
C ALA A 93 5.37 -21.19 5.70
N LEU A 94 5.05 -21.88 4.61
CA LEU A 94 4.32 -23.14 4.68
C LEU A 94 5.21 -24.28 5.18
N PHE A 95 4.65 -25.19 5.98
CA PHE A 95 5.35 -26.37 6.45
C PHE A 95 5.53 -27.37 5.29
N PRO A 96 6.77 -27.57 4.76
CA PRO A 96 6.98 -28.34 3.53
C PRO A 96 6.70 -29.85 3.69
N HIS A 97 6.72 -30.35 4.92
CA HIS A 97 6.46 -31.74 5.29
C HIS A 97 4.98 -32.02 5.60
N LEU A 98 4.11 -31.00 5.57
CA LEU A 98 2.67 -31.11 5.77
C LEU A 98 1.93 -30.85 4.44
N ASN A 99 0.86 -31.59 4.18
CA ASN A 99 -0.05 -31.29 3.07
C ASN A 99 -0.89 -30.03 3.37
N VAL A 100 -1.68 -29.57 2.41
CA VAL A 100 -2.55 -28.38 2.52
C VAL A 100 -3.45 -28.47 3.76
N GLU A 101 -4.18 -29.58 3.90
CA GLU A 101 -5.12 -29.78 5.02
C GLU A 101 -4.42 -29.67 6.39
N LYS A 102 -3.26 -30.31 6.53
CA LYS A 102 -2.47 -30.27 7.76
C LYS A 102 -1.80 -28.91 8.01
N ASN A 103 -1.40 -28.20 6.96
CA ASN A 103 -0.92 -26.82 7.08
C ASN A 103 -2.00 -25.92 7.66
N ILE A 104 -3.24 -26.00 7.16
CA ILE A 104 -4.37 -25.19 7.62
C ILE A 104 -4.79 -25.60 9.04
N ALA A 105 -4.81 -26.90 9.31
CA ALA A 105 -5.18 -27.44 10.63
C ALA A 105 -4.15 -27.14 11.72
N PHE A 106 -2.93 -26.68 11.40
CA PHE A 106 -1.82 -26.55 12.34
C PHE A 106 -2.14 -25.65 13.55
N GLY A 107 -2.86 -24.53 13.29
CA GLY A 107 -3.27 -23.58 14.33
C GLY A 107 -4.59 -23.92 15.03
N LEU A 108 -5.25 -25.02 14.65
CA LEU A 108 -6.54 -25.41 15.23
C LEU A 108 -6.38 -26.45 16.34
N SER A 109 -7.12 -26.28 17.42
CA SER A 109 -7.30 -27.34 18.43
C SER A 109 -7.98 -28.56 17.83
N LYS A 110 -7.90 -29.71 18.50
CA LYS A 110 -8.61 -30.94 18.06
C LYS A 110 -10.12 -30.76 18.00
N GLU A 111 -10.68 -29.94 18.88
CA GLU A 111 -12.11 -29.64 18.93
C GLU A 111 -12.52 -28.80 17.72
N GLU A 112 -11.74 -27.78 17.37
CA GLU A 112 -11.97 -26.91 16.19
C GLU A 112 -11.82 -27.70 14.88
N GLN A 113 -10.85 -28.61 14.78
CA GLN A 113 -10.72 -29.50 13.62
C GLN A 113 -11.95 -30.37 13.41
N ASN A 114 -12.57 -30.85 14.52
CA ASN A 114 -13.75 -31.68 14.48
C ASN A 114 -15.08 -30.89 14.34
N SER A 115 -15.07 -29.58 14.57
CA SER A 115 -16.25 -28.72 14.48
C SER A 115 -16.70 -28.37 13.05
N GLY A 116 -15.98 -28.84 12.01
CA GLY A 116 -16.21 -28.47 10.62
C GLY A 116 -15.47 -27.21 10.17
N ARG A 117 -14.81 -26.48 11.07
CA ARG A 117 -14.09 -25.23 10.76
C ARG A 117 -13.00 -25.41 9.71
N LEU A 118 -12.25 -26.51 9.79
CA LEU A 118 -11.21 -26.83 8.80
C LEU A 118 -11.79 -26.94 7.39
N GLN A 119 -12.91 -27.65 7.22
CA GLN A 119 -13.55 -27.82 5.91
C GLN A 119 -14.16 -26.52 5.40
N GLU A 120 -14.75 -25.73 6.29
CA GLU A 120 -15.25 -24.39 5.98
C GLU A 120 -14.14 -23.51 5.37
N VAL A 121 -12.99 -23.39 6.04
CA VAL A 121 -11.86 -22.56 5.59
C VAL A 121 -11.24 -23.08 4.29
N ILE A 122 -11.09 -24.41 4.15
CA ILE A 122 -10.63 -25.02 2.90
C ILE A 122 -11.57 -24.65 1.75
N GLY A 123 -12.89 -24.68 1.97
CA GLY A 123 -13.88 -24.29 0.99
C GLY A 123 -13.82 -22.81 0.64
N MET A 124 -13.79 -21.93 1.64
CA MET A 124 -13.70 -20.46 1.48
C MET A 124 -12.48 -20.03 0.63
N CYS A 125 -11.35 -20.72 0.80
CA CYS A 125 -10.11 -20.42 0.05
C CYS A 125 -9.99 -21.22 -1.26
N ASN A 126 -11.03 -21.92 -1.74
CA ASN A 126 -11.04 -22.74 -2.95
C ASN A 126 -9.93 -23.80 -3.00
N LEU A 127 -9.65 -24.46 -1.85
CA LEU A 127 -8.55 -25.42 -1.68
C LEU A 127 -8.99 -26.89 -1.65
N THR A 128 -10.28 -27.19 -1.78
CA THR A 128 -10.85 -28.53 -1.63
C THR A 128 -10.14 -29.59 -2.50
N GLN A 129 -9.86 -29.27 -3.76
CA GLN A 129 -9.19 -30.19 -4.69
C GLN A 129 -7.67 -30.34 -4.41
N TYR A 130 -7.10 -29.46 -3.59
CA TYR A 130 -5.67 -29.44 -3.28
C TYR A 130 -5.34 -29.97 -1.89
N LYS A 131 -6.33 -30.32 -1.06
CA LYS A 131 -6.16 -30.66 0.37
C LYS A 131 -5.07 -31.68 0.68
N ASN A 132 -4.86 -32.65 -0.23
CA ASN A 132 -3.86 -33.71 -0.08
C ASN A 132 -2.50 -33.37 -0.70
N LYS A 133 -2.36 -32.23 -1.42
CA LYS A 133 -1.10 -31.83 -2.03
C LYS A 133 -0.15 -31.22 -1.00
N PHE A 134 1.15 -31.38 -1.28
CA PHE A 134 2.21 -30.71 -0.51
C PHE A 134 2.55 -29.35 -1.13
N PRO A 135 3.08 -28.39 -0.34
CA PRO A 135 3.40 -27.05 -0.82
C PRO A 135 4.22 -27.01 -2.12
N GLN A 136 5.21 -27.88 -2.27
CA GLN A 136 6.09 -27.95 -3.43
C GLN A 136 5.37 -28.31 -4.75
N LYS A 137 4.13 -28.82 -4.67
CA LYS A 137 3.30 -29.17 -5.83
C LYS A 137 2.20 -28.14 -6.10
N LEU A 138 2.28 -26.98 -5.48
CA LEU A 138 1.33 -25.88 -5.63
C LEU A 138 1.99 -24.72 -6.38
N SER A 139 1.19 -23.98 -7.18
CA SER A 139 1.62 -22.68 -7.71
C SER A 139 1.75 -21.65 -6.58
N GLY A 140 2.46 -20.53 -6.81
CA GLY A 140 2.62 -19.46 -5.84
C GLY A 140 1.27 -18.94 -5.29
N GLY A 141 0.29 -18.68 -6.17
CA GLY A 141 -1.05 -18.27 -5.75
C GLY A 141 -1.79 -19.32 -4.92
N GLN A 142 -1.60 -20.63 -5.21
CA GLN A 142 -2.16 -21.70 -4.38
C GLN A 142 -1.49 -21.76 -3.01
N GLN A 143 -0.17 -21.59 -2.94
CA GLN A 143 0.58 -21.52 -1.68
C GLN A 143 0.11 -20.34 -0.83
N GLN A 144 -0.10 -19.19 -1.43
CA GLN A 144 -0.62 -18.01 -0.75
C GLN A 144 -2.03 -18.25 -0.18
N ARG A 145 -2.94 -18.87 -0.95
CA ARG A 145 -4.27 -19.24 -0.43
C ARG A 145 -4.16 -20.19 0.76
N VAL A 146 -3.22 -21.12 0.76
CA VAL A 146 -2.97 -22.01 1.90
C VAL A 146 -2.47 -21.24 3.12
N ALA A 147 -1.54 -20.29 2.93
CA ALA A 147 -1.03 -19.44 4.01
C ALA A 147 -2.14 -18.56 4.61
N LEU A 148 -2.99 -17.96 3.74
CA LEU A 148 -4.15 -17.18 4.16
C LEU A 148 -5.16 -18.07 4.92
N ALA A 149 -5.49 -19.23 4.38
CA ALA A 149 -6.38 -20.19 5.03
C ALA A 149 -5.86 -20.61 6.40
N ARG A 150 -4.55 -20.89 6.54
CA ARG A 150 -3.90 -21.19 7.82
C ARG A 150 -4.03 -20.05 8.81
N ALA A 151 -3.82 -18.81 8.35
CA ALA A 151 -3.94 -17.63 9.20
C ALA A 151 -5.39 -17.35 9.64
N LEU A 152 -6.39 -17.63 8.77
CA LEU A 152 -7.82 -17.44 9.04
C LEU A 152 -8.45 -18.55 9.87
N ALA A 153 -7.88 -19.75 9.86
CA ALA A 153 -8.49 -20.92 10.48
C ALA A 153 -8.81 -20.71 11.96
N PRO A 154 -7.91 -20.13 12.81
CA PRO A 154 -8.18 -19.89 14.23
C PRO A 154 -9.17 -18.75 14.52
N LYS A 155 -9.78 -18.12 13.49
CA LYS A 155 -10.63 -16.92 13.63
C LYS A 155 -9.93 -15.78 14.39
N PRO A 156 -8.77 -15.31 13.91
CA PRO A 156 -8.06 -14.22 14.57
C PRO A 156 -8.88 -12.94 14.53
N GLU A 157 -8.63 -12.03 15.48
CA GLU A 157 -9.23 -10.70 15.50
C GLU A 157 -8.69 -9.82 14.35
N MET A 158 -7.46 -10.10 13.91
CA MET A 158 -6.77 -9.36 12.87
C MET A 158 -5.81 -10.26 12.10
N ILE A 159 -5.61 -9.95 10.82
CA ILE A 159 -4.58 -10.58 9.97
C ILE A 159 -3.58 -9.54 9.50
N LEU A 160 -2.30 -9.91 9.55
CA LEU A 160 -1.18 -9.15 9.02
C LEU A 160 -0.66 -9.84 7.75
N LEU A 161 -0.53 -9.08 6.67
CA LEU A 161 -0.12 -9.57 5.35
C LEU A 161 1.16 -8.83 4.93
N ASP A 162 2.27 -9.56 4.87
CA ASP A 162 3.59 -9.00 4.52
C ASP A 162 3.86 -9.19 3.03
N GLU A 163 3.72 -8.12 2.23
CA GLU A 163 3.89 -8.09 0.77
C GLU A 163 3.23 -9.29 0.06
N PRO A 164 1.91 -9.49 0.27
CA PRO A 164 1.28 -10.76 -0.07
C PRO A 164 1.23 -11.06 -1.57
N PHE A 165 1.36 -10.07 -2.48
CA PHE A 165 1.17 -10.27 -3.92
C PHE A 165 2.46 -10.12 -4.74
N THR A 166 3.59 -9.80 -4.12
CA THR A 166 4.85 -9.44 -4.80
C THR A 166 5.49 -10.61 -5.55
N SER A 167 5.26 -11.86 -5.12
CA SER A 167 5.90 -13.06 -5.69
C SER A 167 5.21 -13.63 -6.93
N LEU A 168 4.17 -12.95 -7.46
CA LEU A 168 3.30 -13.44 -8.53
C LEU A 168 3.46 -12.60 -9.80
N ASP A 169 3.12 -13.19 -10.95
CA ASP A 169 2.93 -12.40 -12.17
C ASP A 169 1.72 -11.44 -12.02
N ALA A 170 1.75 -10.33 -12.77
CA ALA A 170 0.78 -9.24 -12.61
C ALA A 170 -0.69 -9.69 -12.78
N GLN A 171 -0.98 -10.62 -13.70
CA GLN A 171 -2.34 -11.10 -13.92
C GLN A 171 -2.82 -11.96 -12.75
N MET A 172 -1.96 -12.87 -12.27
CA MET A 172 -2.25 -13.73 -11.13
C MET A 172 -2.38 -12.91 -9.84
N ALA A 173 -1.50 -11.92 -9.63
CA ALA A 173 -1.54 -11.02 -8.49
C ALA A 173 -2.88 -10.27 -8.40
N ARG A 174 -3.38 -9.75 -9.53
CA ARG A 174 -4.69 -9.06 -9.59
C ARG A 174 -5.84 -9.98 -9.20
N VAL A 175 -5.93 -11.17 -9.79
CA VAL A 175 -7.00 -12.13 -9.47
C VAL A 175 -6.97 -12.52 -7.99
N LEU A 176 -5.79 -12.83 -7.48
CA LEU A 176 -5.63 -13.26 -6.09
C LEU A 176 -5.91 -12.13 -5.09
N ARG A 177 -5.52 -10.90 -5.43
CA ARG A 177 -5.84 -9.70 -4.66
C ARG A 177 -7.35 -9.54 -4.48
N ASP A 178 -8.11 -9.63 -5.58
CA ASP A 178 -9.58 -9.51 -5.55
C ASP A 178 -10.21 -10.62 -4.69
N GLU A 179 -9.72 -11.86 -4.78
CA GLU A 179 -10.17 -12.98 -3.95
C GLU A 179 -9.85 -12.78 -2.47
N VAL A 180 -8.63 -12.34 -2.13
CA VAL A 180 -8.23 -12.07 -0.74
C VAL A 180 -9.10 -10.96 -0.14
N VAL A 181 -9.32 -9.88 -0.88
CA VAL A 181 -10.17 -8.76 -0.46
C VAL A 181 -11.61 -9.22 -0.22
N SER A 182 -12.19 -9.96 -1.18
CA SER A 182 -13.54 -10.52 -1.04
C SER A 182 -13.65 -11.36 0.22
N LEU A 183 -12.70 -12.25 0.46
CA LEU A 183 -12.68 -13.12 1.63
C LEU A 183 -12.58 -12.33 2.94
N LEU A 184 -11.72 -11.31 3.02
CA LEU A 184 -11.59 -10.44 4.18
C LEU A 184 -12.87 -9.65 4.46
N ARG A 185 -13.54 -9.15 3.40
CA ARG A 185 -14.82 -8.44 3.52
C ARG A 185 -15.95 -9.35 3.96
N GLU A 186 -16.09 -10.54 3.36
CA GLU A 186 -17.11 -11.55 3.73
C GLU A 186 -16.98 -12.01 5.17
N THR A 187 -15.75 -12.24 5.61
CA THR A 187 -15.46 -12.66 7.00
C THR A 187 -15.43 -11.50 7.99
N LYS A 188 -15.51 -10.24 7.51
CA LYS A 188 -15.35 -9.02 8.31
C LYS A 188 -14.05 -9.02 9.14
N THR A 189 -13.01 -9.65 8.61
CA THR A 189 -11.72 -9.75 9.27
C THR A 189 -10.96 -8.44 9.08
N THR A 190 -10.46 -7.87 10.17
CA THR A 190 -9.56 -6.72 10.13
C THR A 190 -8.22 -7.15 9.52
N ALA A 191 -7.66 -6.36 8.61
CA ALA A 191 -6.39 -6.68 7.99
C ALA A 191 -5.43 -5.49 7.95
N ILE A 192 -4.14 -5.76 8.12
CA ILE A 192 -3.07 -4.83 7.78
C ILE A 192 -2.27 -5.44 6.64
N ILE A 193 -2.14 -4.71 5.55
CA ILE A 193 -1.36 -5.09 4.37
C ILE A 193 -0.17 -4.15 4.28
N VAL A 194 1.04 -4.67 4.28
CA VAL A 194 2.21 -3.88 3.90
C VAL A 194 2.57 -4.17 2.47
N THR A 195 2.86 -3.12 1.72
CA THR A 195 3.24 -3.21 0.32
C THR A 195 4.13 -2.03 -0.08
N HIS A 196 4.87 -2.20 -1.15
CA HIS A 196 5.53 -1.11 -1.86
C HIS A 196 4.81 -0.77 -3.18
N ASP A 197 3.73 -1.50 -3.50
CA ASP A 197 2.93 -1.29 -4.70
C ASP A 197 1.78 -0.32 -4.40
N GLN A 198 1.80 0.84 -5.06
CA GLN A 198 0.78 1.87 -4.93
C GLN A 198 -0.60 1.41 -5.40
N GLU A 199 -0.67 0.59 -6.47
CA GLU A 199 -1.95 0.09 -6.98
C GLU A 199 -2.62 -0.85 -5.98
N GLU A 200 -1.83 -1.69 -5.30
CA GLU A 200 -2.33 -2.52 -4.20
C GLU A 200 -2.89 -1.66 -3.07
N ALA A 201 -2.10 -0.71 -2.57
CA ALA A 201 -2.53 0.14 -1.47
C ALA A 201 -3.80 0.92 -1.80
N LEU A 202 -3.86 1.55 -2.98
CA LEU A 202 -4.98 2.40 -3.38
C LEU A 202 -6.25 1.62 -3.75
N SER A 203 -6.12 0.39 -4.30
CA SER A 203 -7.29 -0.39 -4.76
C SER A 203 -7.91 -1.29 -3.68
N VAL A 204 -7.14 -1.67 -2.65
CA VAL A 204 -7.54 -2.68 -1.65
C VAL A 204 -7.92 -2.07 -0.32
N CYS A 205 -7.18 -1.04 0.12
CA CYS A 205 -7.26 -0.56 1.49
C CYS A 205 -8.37 0.48 1.69
N ASP A 206 -8.95 0.51 2.88
CA ASP A 206 -9.88 1.56 3.30
C ASP A 206 -9.12 2.81 3.77
N ILE A 207 -7.96 2.59 4.38
CA ILE A 207 -7.04 3.62 4.86
C ILE A 207 -5.63 3.20 4.45
N VAL A 208 -4.85 4.16 3.97
CA VAL A 208 -3.45 3.99 3.61
C VAL A 208 -2.59 4.91 4.47
N SER A 209 -1.54 4.36 5.07
CA SER A 209 -0.49 5.14 5.73
C SER A 209 0.79 5.06 4.92
N VAL A 210 1.34 6.21 4.57
CA VAL A 210 2.68 6.29 3.95
C VAL A 210 3.74 6.32 5.04
N LEU A 211 4.61 5.32 5.00
CA LEU A 211 5.73 5.14 5.92
C LEU A 211 7.04 5.56 5.25
N GLU A 212 7.71 6.54 5.82
CA GLU A 212 8.99 7.03 5.35
C GLU A 212 9.94 7.26 6.52
N ASN A 213 11.18 6.77 6.40
CA ASN A 213 12.23 6.93 7.44
C ASN A 213 11.72 6.55 8.85
N GLY A 214 10.93 5.48 8.95
CA GLY A 214 10.41 4.97 10.22
C GLY A 214 9.28 5.78 10.85
N ASN A 215 8.70 6.75 10.13
CA ASN A 215 7.58 7.56 10.58
C ASN A 215 6.38 7.46 9.62
N VAL A 216 5.17 7.52 10.16
CA VAL A 216 3.97 7.70 9.36
C VAL A 216 3.88 9.18 8.97
N ILE A 217 3.96 9.47 7.68
CA ILE A 217 3.91 10.85 7.16
C ILE A 217 2.45 11.29 6.97
N GLN A 218 1.63 10.45 6.35
CA GLN A 218 0.20 10.70 6.16
C GLN A 218 -0.58 9.40 6.28
N SER A 219 -1.79 9.48 6.85
CA SER A 219 -2.73 8.39 6.92
C SER A 219 -4.11 8.90 6.54
N ALA A 220 -4.69 8.38 5.46
CA ALA A 220 -5.97 8.84 4.92
C ALA A 220 -6.63 7.74 4.06
N THR A 221 -7.83 8.01 3.55
CA THR A 221 -8.44 7.15 2.53
C THR A 221 -7.59 7.17 1.26
N PRO A 222 -7.63 6.10 0.42
CA PRO A 222 -6.91 6.06 -0.86
C PRO A 222 -7.16 7.30 -1.74
N GLN A 223 -8.41 7.72 -1.83
CA GLN A 223 -8.77 8.89 -2.62
C GLN A 223 -8.18 10.18 -2.05
N GLU A 224 -8.26 10.36 -0.75
CA GLU A 224 -7.73 11.57 -0.08
C GLU A 224 -6.20 11.65 -0.17
N ILE A 225 -5.49 10.54 0.06
CA ILE A 225 -4.02 10.53 0.00
C ILE A 225 -3.49 10.76 -1.42
N TYR A 226 -4.26 10.33 -2.44
CA TYR A 226 -3.93 10.55 -3.84
C TYR A 226 -4.19 11.99 -4.28
N LEU A 227 -5.37 12.55 -3.96
CA LEU A 227 -5.78 13.88 -4.38
C LEU A 227 -5.17 14.99 -3.52
N ASN A 228 -5.01 14.75 -2.21
CA ASN A 228 -4.54 15.74 -1.24
C ASN A 228 -3.29 15.24 -0.48
N PRO A 229 -2.18 14.90 -1.16
CA PRO A 229 -0.95 14.54 -0.48
C PRO A 229 -0.41 15.77 0.28
N ILE A 230 0.10 15.55 1.50
CA ILE A 230 0.61 16.65 2.34
C ILE A 230 2.04 17.07 2.00
N SER A 231 2.75 16.28 1.19
CA SER A 231 4.13 16.54 0.79
C SER A 231 4.45 15.90 -0.56
N GLN A 232 5.54 16.37 -1.17
CA GLN A 232 6.09 15.77 -2.39
C GLN A 232 6.40 14.27 -2.20
N SER A 233 6.92 13.88 -1.06
CA SER A 233 7.25 12.47 -0.75
C SER A 233 5.98 11.60 -0.78
N VAL A 234 4.89 12.05 -0.17
CA VAL A 234 3.60 11.33 -0.23
C VAL A 234 3.08 11.29 -1.67
N ALA A 235 3.13 12.42 -2.40
CA ALA A 235 2.69 12.45 -3.80
C ALA A 235 3.42 11.43 -4.68
N ASN A 236 4.74 11.29 -4.49
CA ASN A 236 5.59 10.31 -5.18
C ASN A 236 5.31 8.86 -4.75
N SER A 237 4.92 8.65 -3.49
CA SER A 237 4.63 7.29 -2.99
C SER A 237 3.35 6.70 -3.55
N VAL A 238 2.40 7.54 -3.97
CA VAL A 238 1.08 7.12 -4.45
C VAL A 238 0.85 7.41 -5.94
N GLY A 239 1.89 7.76 -6.67
CA GLY A 239 1.82 8.06 -8.10
C GLY A 239 3.17 8.53 -8.64
N ASP A 240 3.18 8.95 -9.91
CA ASP A 240 4.36 9.44 -10.61
C ASP A 240 4.11 10.87 -11.11
N PRO A 241 3.99 11.88 -10.20
CA PRO A 241 3.65 13.24 -10.57
C PRO A 241 4.83 13.96 -11.23
N ASN A 242 4.53 14.98 -12.05
CA ASN A 242 5.50 15.99 -12.41
C ASN A 242 5.70 16.93 -11.21
N ILE A 243 6.94 17.06 -10.75
CA ILE A 243 7.29 17.98 -9.66
C ILE A 243 8.04 19.16 -10.25
N LEU A 244 7.49 20.36 -10.05
CA LEU A 244 8.06 21.61 -10.52
C LEU A 244 8.41 22.50 -9.33
N LYS A 245 9.44 23.30 -9.49
CA LYS A 245 9.73 24.39 -8.57
C LYS A 245 8.98 25.64 -9.03
N GLY A 246 8.40 26.37 -8.08
CA GLY A 246 7.70 27.60 -8.34
C GLY A 246 7.92 28.62 -7.22
N PHE A 247 7.54 29.85 -7.48
CA PHE A 247 7.51 30.91 -6.48
C PHE A 247 6.15 31.58 -6.48
N SER A 248 5.49 31.61 -5.33
CA SER A 248 4.14 32.16 -5.19
C SER A 248 4.19 33.59 -4.66
N VAL A 249 3.44 34.46 -5.32
CA VAL A 249 3.19 35.84 -4.92
C VAL A 249 1.71 36.12 -5.12
N ASP A 250 1.07 36.74 -4.13
CA ASP A 250 -0.35 37.10 -4.16
C ASP A 250 -1.28 35.92 -4.49
N GLY A 251 -0.98 34.73 -3.92
CA GLY A 251 -1.77 33.52 -4.09
C GLY A 251 -1.62 32.83 -5.47
N ARG A 252 -0.60 33.19 -6.26
CA ARG A 252 -0.31 32.57 -7.57
C ARG A 252 1.14 32.10 -7.65
N VAL A 253 1.32 30.85 -8.01
CA VAL A 253 2.64 30.23 -8.22
C VAL A 253 2.96 30.17 -9.71
N GLU A 254 4.11 30.73 -10.09
CA GLU A 254 4.65 30.67 -11.44
C GLU A 254 5.54 29.45 -11.59
N THR A 255 5.32 28.67 -12.65
CA THR A 255 6.09 27.46 -12.98
C THR A 255 6.44 27.41 -14.47
N SER A 256 7.23 26.43 -14.87
CA SER A 256 7.56 26.19 -16.29
C SER A 256 6.38 25.62 -17.12
N LEU A 257 5.29 25.20 -16.49
CA LEU A 257 4.06 24.73 -17.18
C LEU A 257 2.90 25.72 -17.08
N GLY A 258 3.07 26.86 -16.41
CA GLY A 258 2.05 27.88 -16.29
C GLY A 258 1.95 28.48 -14.89
N SER A 259 0.91 29.30 -14.70
CA SER A 259 0.60 29.97 -13.43
C SER A 259 -0.63 29.36 -12.80
N PHE A 260 -0.53 28.98 -11.53
CA PHE A 260 -1.58 28.26 -10.79
C PHE A 260 -1.91 28.99 -9.48
N ASN A 261 -3.11 28.73 -8.96
CA ASN A 261 -3.48 29.22 -7.64
C ASN A 261 -2.73 28.44 -6.54
N SER A 262 -2.31 29.14 -5.49
CA SER A 262 -1.67 28.53 -4.33
C SER A 262 -2.22 29.12 -3.02
N ALA A 263 -2.36 28.25 -2.02
CA ALA A 263 -2.68 28.67 -0.67
C ALA A 263 -1.44 29.13 0.14
N TYR A 264 -0.24 28.89 -0.43
CA TYR A 264 1.04 29.18 0.22
C TYR A 264 1.77 30.27 -0.53
N GLU A 265 2.61 31.04 0.16
CA GLU A 265 3.47 32.07 -0.39
C GLU A 265 4.95 31.65 -0.36
N GLY A 266 5.75 32.22 -1.27
CA GLY A 266 7.18 31.98 -1.34
C GLY A 266 7.55 30.78 -2.24
N ALA A 267 8.66 30.13 -1.91
CA ALA A 267 9.16 28.98 -2.69
C ALA A 267 8.30 27.73 -2.45
N LEU A 268 7.83 27.13 -3.55
CA LEU A 268 6.92 25.98 -3.51
C LEU A 268 7.40 24.85 -4.43
N ASP A 269 7.02 23.64 -4.05
CA ASP A 269 6.97 22.48 -4.93
C ASP A 269 5.54 22.34 -5.46
N VAL A 270 5.39 22.28 -6.78
CA VAL A 270 4.12 22.11 -7.47
C VAL A 270 4.07 20.71 -8.07
N SER A 271 3.10 19.92 -7.62
CA SER A 271 2.86 18.56 -8.08
C SER A 271 1.71 18.55 -9.09
N ILE A 272 1.95 18.01 -10.27
CA ILE A 272 0.95 17.86 -11.34
C ILE A 272 0.88 16.39 -11.74
N ARG A 273 -0.29 15.79 -11.55
CA ARG A 273 -0.50 14.41 -11.99
C ARG A 273 -0.49 14.33 -13.52
N PRO A 274 0.10 13.27 -14.13
CA PRO A 274 0.13 13.12 -15.58
C PRO A 274 -1.24 13.17 -16.25
N GLU A 275 -2.27 12.62 -15.60
CA GLU A 275 -3.67 12.64 -16.06
C GLU A 275 -4.35 14.01 -15.93
N CYS A 276 -3.77 14.95 -15.18
CA CYS A 276 -4.24 16.33 -15.10
C CYS A 276 -3.66 17.23 -16.19
N ILE A 277 -2.84 16.67 -17.08
CA ILE A 277 -2.27 17.40 -18.24
C ILE A 277 -2.97 16.91 -19.50
N GLU A 278 -3.83 17.75 -20.04
CA GLU A 278 -4.44 17.53 -21.35
C GLU A 278 -3.48 17.98 -22.45
N ILE A 279 -3.31 17.14 -23.48
CA ILE A 279 -2.41 17.37 -24.61
C ILE A 279 -3.23 17.50 -25.89
N ASN A 280 -2.93 18.53 -26.69
CA ASN A 280 -3.47 18.74 -28.01
C ASN A 280 -2.37 18.95 -29.05
N LEU A 281 -2.50 18.31 -30.23
CA LEU A 281 -1.60 18.54 -31.36
C LEU A 281 -1.76 19.99 -31.83
N ASP A 282 -0.64 20.71 -31.89
CA ASP A 282 -0.60 22.10 -32.37
C ASP A 282 0.75 22.35 -33.00
N SER A 283 0.79 22.57 -34.31
CA SER A 283 2.03 22.80 -35.07
C SER A 283 2.83 24.04 -34.61
N MET A 284 2.18 24.96 -33.90
CA MET A 284 2.79 26.15 -33.29
C MET A 284 3.00 26.00 -31.79
N GLY A 285 2.66 24.84 -31.23
CA GLY A 285 2.74 24.56 -29.80
C GLY A 285 4.15 24.72 -29.22
N PRO A 286 4.26 25.19 -27.97
CA PRO A 286 5.55 25.44 -27.33
C PRO A 286 6.27 24.19 -26.84
N TYR A 287 5.60 23.04 -26.81
CA TYR A 287 6.16 21.79 -26.33
C TYR A 287 6.41 20.82 -27.49
N THR A 288 7.34 19.87 -27.27
CA THR A 288 7.68 18.84 -28.27
C THR A 288 7.61 17.46 -27.64
N VAL A 289 6.87 16.54 -28.25
CA VAL A 289 6.80 15.15 -27.85
C VAL A 289 8.17 14.48 -28.00
N LYS A 290 8.60 13.80 -26.97
CA LYS A 290 9.86 13.02 -26.91
C LYS A 290 9.62 11.54 -27.09
N GLU A 291 8.58 11.03 -26.45
CA GLU A 291 8.25 9.63 -26.44
C GLU A 291 6.76 9.46 -26.14
N CYS A 292 6.16 8.45 -26.75
CA CYS A 292 4.81 8.01 -26.44
C CYS A 292 4.85 6.50 -26.18
N ILE A 293 4.45 6.10 -24.97
CA ILE A 293 4.38 4.70 -24.55
C ILE A 293 2.92 4.28 -24.46
N PHE A 294 2.53 3.31 -25.29
CA PHE A 294 1.18 2.79 -25.36
C PHE A 294 0.97 1.60 -24.41
N TYR A 295 0.02 1.70 -23.50
CA TYR A 295 -0.33 0.65 -22.52
C TYR A 295 -1.64 -0.09 -22.86
N GLY A 296 -2.24 0.16 -24.02
CA GLY A 296 -3.51 -0.46 -24.45
C GLY A 296 -4.72 0.36 -24.06
N HIS A 297 -4.99 0.53 -22.79
CA HIS A 297 -6.12 1.32 -22.27
C HIS A 297 -5.82 2.82 -22.15
N ASP A 298 -4.55 3.17 -22.03
CA ASP A 298 -4.02 4.53 -21.97
C ASP A 298 -2.64 4.63 -22.61
N GLN A 299 -2.10 5.82 -22.66
CA GLN A 299 -0.75 6.11 -23.11
C GLN A 299 -0.11 7.18 -22.25
N VAL A 300 1.21 7.07 -22.07
CA VAL A 300 2.03 8.07 -21.37
C VAL A 300 2.89 8.79 -22.39
N ILE A 301 2.74 10.11 -22.45
CA ILE A 301 3.45 10.99 -23.37
C ILE A 301 4.48 11.77 -22.57
N SER A 302 5.77 11.56 -22.88
CA SER A 302 6.86 12.39 -22.40
C SER A 302 7.07 13.55 -23.38
N PHE A 303 7.03 14.79 -22.90
CA PHE A 303 7.22 15.98 -23.71
C PHE A 303 8.19 16.96 -23.04
N GLN A 304 8.79 17.85 -23.82
CA GLN A 304 9.70 18.85 -23.30
C GLN A 304 9.27 20.27 -23.70
N ASN A 305 9.61 21.23 -22.84
CA ASN A 305 9.53 22.66 -23.16
C ASN A 305 10.80 23.16 -23.90
N ASN A 306 10.81 24.45 -24.26
CA ASN A 306 11.94 25.10 -24.94
C ASN A 306 13.23 25.21 -24.09
N LYS A 307 13.13 24.95 -22.77
CA LYS A 307 14.27 24.91 -21.83
C LYS A 307 14.86 23.52 -21.67
N GLY A 308 14.24 22.49 -22.31
CA GLY A 308 14.68 21.10 -22.20
C GLY A 308 14.16 20.36 -20.97
N GLU A 309 13.27 20.95 -20.18
CA GLU A 309 12.63 20.27 -19.06
C GLU A 309 11.62 19.23 -19.59
N ILE A 310 11.64 18.03 -19.03
CA ILE A 310 10.79 16.91 -19.47
C ILE A 310 9.64 16.70 -18.49
N PHE A 311 8.45 16.54 -19.04
CA PHE A 311 7.21 16.30 -18.32
C PHE A 311 6.49 15.10 -18.89
N ARG A 312 5.56 14.54 -18.12
CA ARG A 312 4.73 13.41 -18.52
C ARG A 312 3.26 13.78 -18.43
N ALA A 313 2.51 13.36 -19.45
CA ALA A 313 1.05 13.37 -19.40
C ALA A 313 0.51 11.99 -19.66
N ARG A 314 -0.71 11.72 -19.21
CA ARG A 314 -1.43 10.48 -19.45
C ARG A 314 -2.74 10.79 -20.14
N SER A 315 -3.01 10.13 -21.26
CA SER A 315 -4.23 10.32 -22.02
C SER A 315 -4.81 9.00 -22.53
N LEU A 316 -6.08 9.05 -22.94
CA LEU A 316 -6.69 7.94 -23.67
C LEU A 316 -5.99 7.77 -25.03
N PRO A 317 -5.89 6.53 -25.57
CA PRO A 317 -5.15 6.23 -26.79
C PRO A 317 -5.95 6.58 -28.07
N SER A 318 -6.79 7.61 -28.02
CA SER A 318 -7.63 8.07 -29.16
C SER A 318 -6.86 8.91 -30.17
N VAL A 319 -5.73 9.50 -29.75
CA VAL A 319 -4.82 10.30 -30.58
C VAL A 319 -3.46 9.64 -30.56
N ILE A 320 -2.85 9.51 -31.74
CA ILE A 320 -1.48 8.99 -31.89
C ILE A 320 -0.54 10.18 -31.86
N TYR A 321 0.45 10.13 -30.95
CA TYR A 321 1.52 11.12 -30.84
C TYR A 321 2.83 10.50 -31.32
N GLU A 322 3.55 11.23 -32.15
CA GLU A 322 4.87 10.81 -32.64
C GLU A 322 5.98 11.70 -32.05
N THR A 323 7.16 11.12 -31.93
CA THR A 323 8.35 11.88 -31.51
C THR A 323 8.60 13.06 -32.46
N GLY A 324 8.68 14.26 -31.91
CA GLY A 324 8.85 15.49 -32.67
C GLY A 324 7.58 16.29 -32.87
N ASP A 325 6.41 15.72 -32.61
CA ASP A 325 5.16 16.46 -32.67
C ASP A 325 5.19 17.68 -31.78
N LYS A 326 4.62 18.77 -32.31
CA LYS A 326 4.39 19.99 -31.55
C LYS A 326 3.03 19.92 -30.90
N ILE A 327 2.98 20.31 -29.62
CA ILE A 327 1.77 20.23 -28.79
C ILE A 327 1.58 21.49 -27.96
N CYS A 328 0.34 21.79 -27.65
CA CYS A 328 -0.04 22.63 -26.52
C CYS A 328 -0.60 21.76 -25.39
N ILE A 329 -0.57 22.30 -24.18
CA ILE A 329 -1.07 21.60 -22.98
C ILE A 329 -2.04 22.49 -22.22
N GLU A 330 -2.96 21.84 -21.50
CA GLU A 330 -3.80 22.47 -20.49
C GLU A 330 -3.68 21.67 -19.21
N VAL A 331 -3.49 22.36 -18.07
CA VAL A 331 -3.37 21.72 -16.75
C VAL A 331 -4.64 22.01 -15.97
N SER A 332 -5.36 20.97 -15.61
CA SER A 332 -6.66 21.07 -14.94
C SER A 332 -6.55 21.23 -13.42
N GLU A 333 -5.56 20.57 -12.79
CA GLU A 333 -5.41 20.55 -11.33
C GLU A 333 -3.95 20.43 -10.91
N VAL A 334 -3.59 21.12 -9.82
CA VAL A 334 -2.25 21.08 -9.21
C VAL A 334 -2.35 21.00 -7.70
N THR A 335 -1.35 20.37 -7.07
CA THR A 335 -1.17 20.41 -5.61
C THR A 335 0.14 21.15 -5.30
N THR A 336 0.10 22.06 -4.31
CA THR A 336 1.26 22.85 -3.94
C THR A 336 1.72 22.52 -2.52
N PHE A 337 3.03 22.46 -2.30
CA PHE A 337 3.65 22.21 -1.00
C PHE A 337 4.68 23.29 -0.71
N PRO A 338 4.85 23.75 0.56
CA PRO A 338 5.99 24.53 0.96
C PRO A 338 7.29 23.80 0.60
N SER A 339 8.21 24.46 -0.11
CA SER A 339 9.49 23.86 -0.47
C SER A 339 10.36 23.78 0.78
N ASN A 340 10.80 22.58 1.15
CA ASN A 340 11.81 22.41 2.19
C ASN A 340 13.19 22.74 1.58
N TYR A 341 13.61 24.00 1.68
CA TYR A 341 14.97 24.44 1.40
C TYR A 341 15.79 24.49 2.68
#